data_35867a3d5d326a1cce7061c5e752cba9
#
_entry.id   35867a3d5d326a1cce7061c5e752cba9
#
_cell.length_a   1.000
_cell.length_b   1.000
_cell.length_c   1.000
_cell.angle_alpha   90.00
_cell.angle_beta   90.00
_cell.angle_gamma   90.00
#
_symmetry.space_group_name_H-M   'P 1'
#
loop_
_entity.id
_entity.type
_entity.pdbx_description
1 polymer ?
#
loop_
_entity_poly.entity_id
_entity_poly.type
_entity_poly.pdbx_seq_one_letter_code
_entity_poly.pdbx_strand_id
1 'polypeptide(L)'
;MNSIYEKLTTCLASVREKTDFVPETAIVLGSGLGDYAEQIKIETTIDYKDIKGFPTSTVPGHKGRFVFGYVDSVPVVIMQGRVHYYEGYPITDVVLPTRLMGMMGAKKLILTNAAGGLNTDFNPGDFMLISDHIATAIPSPLIGANIDELGERFPDMSEVYRRRMRENVKEKADKLGIKLREGVY
;
A
#
# COMPACT_ATOMS: atom_id res chain seq x y z
N MET A 1 10.32 -18.42 16.63
CA MET A 1 9.95 -17.63 15.43
C MET A 1 9.41 -16.27 15.90
N ASN A 2 9.59 -15.21 15.16
CA ASN A 2 9.07 -13.88 15.57
C ASN A 2 7.53 -13.86 15.43
N SER A 3 6.82 -13.40 16.48
CA SER A 3 5.35 -13.40 16.52
C SER A 3 4.68 -12.62 15.38
N ILE A 4 5.35 -11.57 14.86
CA ILE A 4 4.87 -10.79 13.70
C ILE A 4 4.99 -11.63 12.43
N TYR A 5 6.08 -12.37 12.28
CA TYR A 5 6.27 -13.25 11.12
C TYR A 5 5.31 -14.45 11.13
N GLU A 6 5.04 -15.02 12.31
CA GLU A 6 4.02 -16.07 12.48
C GLU A 6 2.62 -15.55 12.09
N LYS A 7 2.29 -14.32 12.50
CA LYS A 7 1.03 -13.67 12.09
C LYS A 7 0.96 -13.49 10.58
N LEU A 8 2.03 -13.02 9.95
CA LEU A 8 2.13 -12.84 8.50
C LEU A 8 1.99 -14.17 7.75
N THR A 9 2.66 -15.22 8.19
CA THR A 9 2.56 -16.55 7.56
C THR A 9 1.16 -17.13 7.70
N THR A 10 0.49 -16.91 8.84
CA THR A 10 -0.91 -17.30 9.04
C THR A 10 -1.85 -16.54 8.09
N CYS A 11 -1.66 -15.23 7.93
CA CYS A 11 -2.43 -14.43 6.98
C CYS A 11 -2.18 -14.90 5.53
N LEU A 12 -0.93 -15.17 5.18
CA LEU A 12 -0.57 -15.66 3.84
C LEU A 12 -1.23 -17.02 3.54
N ALA A 13 -1.19 -17.95 4.50
CA ALA A 13 -1.87 -19.23 4.36
C ALA A 13 -3.37 -19.07 4.10
N SER A 14 -4.05 -18.20 4.86
CA SER A 14 -5.48 -17.91 4.66
C SER A 14 -5.78 -17.30 3.27
N VAL A 15 -4.86 -16.47 2.74
CA VAL A 15 -4.99 -15.96 1.37
C VAL A 15 -4.80 -17.08 0.35
N ARG A 16 -3.80 -17.95 0.55
CA ARG A 16 -3.47 -19.05 -0.38
C ARG A 16 -4.53 -20.16 -0.42
N GLU A 17 -5.33 -20.30 0.64
CA GLU A 17 -6.53 -21.16 0.62
C GLU A 17 -7.60 -20.68 -0.37
N LYS A 18 -7.58 -19.37 -0.73
CA LYS A 18 -8.59 -18.74 -1.57
C LYS A 18 -8.09 -18.43 -2.99
N THR A 19 -6.80 -18.23 -3.17
CA THR A 19 -6.20 -17.87 -4.47
C THR A 19 -4.72 -18.17 -4.55
N ASP A 20 -4.28 -18.69 -5.70
CA ASP A 20 -2.87 -18.84 -6.07
C ASP A 20 -2.34 -17.63 -6.87
N PHE A 21 -3.13 -16.56 -7.01
CA PHE A 21 -2.77 -15.38 -7.76
C PHE A 21 -1.48 -14.73 -7.22
N VAL A 22 -0.52 -14.46 -8.09
CA VAL A 22 0.75 -13.80 -7.76
C VAL A 22 0.78 -12.41 -8.35
N PRO A 23 0.61 -11.35 -7.55
CA PRO A 23 0.67 -9.98 -8.05
C PRO A 23 2.12 -9.55 -8.32
N GLU A 24 2.32 -8.72 -9.35
CA GLU A 24 3.57 -7.99 -9.57
C GLU A 24 3.57 -6.65 -8.83
N THR A 25 2.41 -6.00 -8.76
CA THR A 25 2.25 -4.66 -8.19
C THR A 25 1.17 -4.67 -7.12
N ALA A 26 1.48 -4.06 -5.98
CA ALA A 26 0.54 -3.76 -4.91
C ALA A 26 0.09 -2.29 -5.00
N ILE A 27 -1.21 -2.05 -4.85
CA ILE A 27 -1.79 -0.70 -4.88
C ILE A 27 -2.61 -0.49 -3.61
N VAL A 28 -2.32 0.57 -2.86
CA VAL A 28 -3.12 0.97 -1.70
C VAL A 28 -3.96 2.18 -2.08
N LEU A 29 -5.28 2.00 -2.10
CA LEU A 29 -6.21 3.06 -2.44
C LEU A 29 -6.50 3.94 -1.22
N GLY A 30 -6.28 5.25 -1.39
CA GLY A 30 -6.64 6.26 -0.41
C GLY A 30 -8.10 6.68 -0.48
N SER A 31 -8.48 7.62 0.38
CA SER A 31 -9.84 8.18 0.45
C SER A 31 -10.27 8.73 -0.91
N GLY A 32 -11.49 8.40 -1.32
CA GLY A 32 -12.08 8.81 -2.59
C GLY A 32 -11.67 7.98 -3.82
N LEU A 33 -10.71 7.06 -3.69
CA LEU A 33 -10.22 6.26 -4.82
C LEU A 33 -10.70 4.80 -4.79
N GLY A 34 -11.55 4.45 -3.82
CA GLY A 34 -12.04 3.07 -3.63
C GLY A 34 -12.66 2.45 -4.88
N ASP A 35 -13.38 3.24 -5.67
CA ASP A 35 -14.08 2.77 -6.86
C ASP A 35 -13.15 2.36 -8.01
N TYR A 36 -11.88 2.78 -7.98
CA TYR A 36 -10.89 2.32 -8.95
C TYR A 36 -10.73 0.79 -8.95
N ALA A 37 -10.86 0.15 -7.79
CA ALA A 37 -10.76 -1.29 -7.68
C ALA A 37 -11.87 -2.04 -8.45
N GLU A 38 -12.98 -1.39 -8.78
CA GLU A 38 -14.09 -1.98 -9.57
C GLU A 38 -13.86 -1.84 -11.09
N GLN A 39 -12.88 -1.03 -11.50
CA GLN A 39 -12.63 -0.72 -12.91
C GLN A 39 -11.59 -1.65 -13.55
N ILE A 40 -10.92 -2.45 -12.76
CA ILE A 40 -9.92 -3.40 -13.25
C ILE A 40 -10.56 -4.72 -13.68
N LYS A 41 -9.84 -5.56 -14.41
CA LYS A 41 -10.26 -6.94 -14.67
C LYS A 41 -10.05 -7.76 -13.38
N ILE A 42 -11.11 -7.92 -12.60
CA ILE A 42 -11.07 -8.65 -11.33
C ILE A 42 -11.03 -10.15 -11.57
N GLU A 43 -10.09 -10.85 -10.91
CA GLU A 43 -10.01 -12.31 -10.86
C GLU A 43 -10.64 -12.86 -9.57
N THR A 44 -10.31 -12.24 -8.42
CA THR A 44 -10.89 -12.62 -7.12
C THR A 44 -10.82 -11.50 -6.11
N THR A 45 -11.63 -11.60 -5.07
CA THR A 45 -11.63 -10.68 -3.92
C THR A 45 -11.59 -11.46 -2.63
N ILE A 46 -10.90 -10.91 -1.61
CA ILE A 46 -10.80 -11.53 -0.28
C ILE A 46 -11.07 -10.46 0.77
N ASP A 47 -12.15 -10.59 1.52
CA ASP A 47 -12.46 -9.68 2.62
C ASP A 47 -11.43 -9.86 3.75
N TYR A 48 -11.02 -8.78 4.41
CA TYR A 48 -10.03 -8.82 5.49
C TYR A 48 -10.50 -9.68 6.68
N LYS A 49 -11.80 -9.68 6.98
CA LYS A 49 -12.40 -10.53 8.01
C LYS A 49 -12.22 -12.02 7.79
N ASP A 50 -12.02 -12.41 6.52
CA ASP A 50 -11.84 -13.80 6.12
C ASP A 50 -10.37 -14.25 6.12
N ILE A 51 -9.46 -13.35 6.48
CA ILE A 51 -8.03 -13.62 6.64
C ILE A 51 -7.72 -13.72 8.13
N LYS A 52 -7.32 -14.91 8.57
CA LYS A 52 -7.08 -15.17 9.99
C LYS A 52 -6.01 -14.25 10.59
N GLY A 53 -6.39 -13.46 11.60
CA GLY A 53 -5.48 -12.55 12.30
C GLY A 53 -5.19 -11.23 11.57
N PHE A 54 -5.85 -10.97 10.44
CA PHE A 54 -5.67 -9.72 9.70
C PHE A 54 -6.44 -8.57 10.37
N PRO A 55 -5.87 -7.34 10.41
CA PRO A 55 -6.56 -6.19 10.99
C PRO A 55 -7.70 -5.72 10.10
N THR A 56 -8.80 -5.32 10.71
CA THR A 56 -9.98 -4.80 10.00
C THR A 56 -10.20 -3.33 10.34
N SER A 57 -10.42 -2.48 9.32
CA SER A 57 -10.70 -1.07 9.56
C SER A 57 -12.04 -0.87 10.26
N THR A 58 -12.07 0.06 11.20
CA THR A 58 -13.28 0.51 11.90
C THR A 58 -13.91 1.72 11.21
N VAL A 59 -13.28 2.26 10.17
CA VAL A 59 -13.73 3.47 9.47
C VAL A 59 -14.93 3.13 8.56
N PRO A 60 -16.09 3.81 8.75
CA PRO A 60 -17.25 3.62 7.89
C PRO A 60 -16.94 3.88 6.40
N GLY A 61 -17.50 3.06 5.52
CA GLY A 61 -17.34 3.22 4.07
C GLY A 61 -16.12 2.51 3.46
N HIS A 62 -15.23 1.94 4.28
CA HIS A 62 -14.16 1.09 3.78
C HIS A 62 -14.70 -0.31 3.47
N LYS A 63 -14.53 -0.80 2.25
CA LYS A 63 -14.93 -2.17 1.88
C LYS A 63 -14.12 -3.23 2.62
N GLY A 64 -12.87 -2.93 2.99
CA GLY A 64 -12.04 -3.81 3.82
C GLY A 64 -11.69 -5.12 3.14
N ARG A 65 -11.15 -5.07 1.91
CA ARG A 65 -10.79 -6.26 1.14
C ARG A 65 -9.56 -6.08 0.26
N PHE A 66 -8.96 -7.18 -0.12
CA PHE A 66 -8.05 -7.27 -1.25
C PHE A 66 -8.82 -7.57 -2.53
N VAL A 67 -8.45 -6.91 -3.62
CA VAL A 67 -8.93 -7.19 -4.97
C VAL A 67 -7.73 -7.62 -5.81
N PHE A 68 -7.79 -8.82 -6.35
CA PHE A 68 -6.76 -9.40 -7.21
C PHE A 68 -7.25 -9.35 -8.65
N GLY A 69 -6.39 -8.94 -9.57
CA GLY A 69 -6.77 -8.83 -10.97
C GLY A 69 -5.71 -8.18 -11.82
N TYR A 70 -6.12 -7.60 -12.94
CA TYR A 70 -5.22 -7.03 -13.91
C TYR A 70 -5.59 -5.57 -14.23
N VAL A 71 -4.57 -4.71 -14.23
CA VAL A 71 -4.61 -3.40 -14.88
C VAL A 71 -3.90 -3.57 -16.21
N ASP A 72 -4.63 -3.53 -17.31
CA ASP A 72 -4.19 -3.99 -18.62
C ASP A 72 -3.66 -5.44 -18.57
N SER A 73 -2.36 -5.64 -18.72
CA SER A 73 -1.72 -6.95 -18.60
C SER A 73 -0.94 -7.15 -17.29
N VAL A 74 -0.91 -6.15 -16.41
CA VAL A 74 -0.11 -6.19 -15.17
C VAL A 74 -0.93 -6.84 -14.05
N PRO A 75 -0.46 -7.95 -13.44
CA PRO A 75 -1.14 -8.56 -12.30
C PRO A 75 -0.96 -7.70 -11.05
N VAL A 76 -2.08 -7.32 -10.44
CA VAL A 76 -2.10 -6.43 -9.29
C VAL A 76 -2.85 -7.03 -8.11
N VAL A 77 -2.46 -6.63 -6.90
CA VAL A 77 -3.29 -6.72 -5.70
C VAL A 77 -3.62 -5.31 -5.23
N ILE A 78 -4.90 -5.00 -5.12
CA ILE A 78 -5.39 -3.71 -4.66
C ILE A 78 -5.92 -3.83 -3.24
N MET A 79 -5.45 -2.97 -2.36
CA MET A 79 -5.95 -2.81 -1.01
C MET A 79 -7.08 -1.77 -1.03
N GLN A 80 -8.34 -2.23 -0.97
CA GLN A 80 -9.54 -1.39 -0.97
C GLN A 80 -10.02 -1.16 0.46
N GLY A 81 -9.55 -0.08 1.04
CA GLY A 81 -9.64 0.22 2.48
C GLY A 81 -8.39 -0.23 3.23
N ARG A 82 -8.03 0.51 4.27
CA ARG A 82 -6.85 0.25 5.08
C ARG A 82 -7.11 0.59 6.54
N VAL A 83 -6.34 -0.03 7.44
CA VAL A 83 -6.28 0.39 8.84
C VAL A 83 -5.34 1.56 9.00
N HIS A 84 -5.59 2.40 10.00
CA HIS A 84 -4.78 3.58 10.27
C HIS A 84 -4.25 3.55 11.70
N TYR A 85 -3.12 4.21 11.92
CA TYR A 85 -2.51 4.29 13.24
C TYR A 85 -3.44 4.97 14.26
N TYR A 86 -4.20 5.98 13.84
CA TYR A 86 -5.16 6.67 14.73
C TYR A 86 -6.36 5.81 15.15
N GLU A 87 -6.60 4.66 14.52
CA GLU A 87 -7.61 3.69 14.95
C GLU A 87 -7.16 2.90 16.20
N GLY A 88 -5.94 3.16 16.73
CA GLY A 88 -5.39 2.50 17.91
C GLY A 88 -4.63 1.20 17.61
N TYR A 89 -4.42 0.85 16.35
CA TYR A 89 -3.60 -0.30 15.99
C TYR A 89 -2.12 -0.05 16.27
N PRO A 90 -1.37 -1.03 16.79
CA PRO A 90 0.07 -0.94 16.85
C PRO A 90 0.65 -0.79 15.43
N ILE A 91 1.75 -0.04 15.31
CA ILE A 91 2.36 0.26 14.00
C ILE A 91 2.69 -1.01 13.20
N THR A 92 3.02 -2.11 13.88
CA THR A 92 3.26 -3.42 13.27
C THR A 92 2.05 -3.99 12.54
N ASP A 93 0.85 -3.72 13.03
CA ASP A 93 -0.41 -4.13 12.41
C ASP A 93 -0.80 -3.18 11.27
N VAL A 94 -0.50 -1.90 11.40
CA VAL A 94 -0.71 -0.91 10.31
C VAL A 94 0.10 -1.26 9.06
N VAL A 95 1.34 -1.74 9.21
CA VAL A 95 2.21 -2.12 8.07
C VAL A 95 2.07 -3.58 7.66
N LEU A 96 1.36 -4.41 8.45
CA LEU A 96 1.15 -5.83 8.16
C LEU A 96 0.58 -6.09 6.77
N PRO A 97 -0.44 -5.34 6.28
CA PRO A 97 -0.96 -5.51 4.93
C PRO A 97 0.09 -5.31 3.83
N THR A 98 0.95 -4.30 3.97
CA THR A 98 2.02 -4.04 3.00
C THR A 98 3.04 -5.18 2.96
N ARG A 99 3.43 -5.69 4.13
CA ARG A 99 4.32 -6.85 4.24
C ARG A 99 3.68 -8.10 3.62
N LEU A 100 2.40 -8.33 3.89
CA LEU A 100 1.66 -9.44 3.32
C LEU A 100 1.59 -9.37 1.79
N MET A 101 1.32 -8.19 1.21
CA MET A 101 1.34 -8.02 -0.25
C MET A 101 2.72 -8.32 -0.86
N GLY A 102 3.80 -7.96 -0.18
CA GLY A 102 5.15 -8.36 -0.57
C GLY A 102 5.36 -9.88 -0.53
N MET A 103 4.88 -10.55 0.51
CA MET A 103 4.93 -12.02 0.63
C MET A 103 4.05 -12.74 -0.40
N MET A 104 2.96 -12.12 -0.86
CA MET A 104 2.15 -12.63 -1.97
C MET A 104 2.89 -12.62 -3.31
N GLY A 105 3.95 -11.81 -3.45
CA GLY A 105 4.77 -11.73 -4.65
C GLY A 105 4.98 -10.32 -5.22
N ALA A 106 4.26 -9.31 -4.72
CA ALA A 106 4.38 -7.94 -5.20
C ALA A 106 5.80 -7.39 -5.04
N LYS A 107 6.34 -6.82 -6.12
CA LYS A 107 7.68 -6.21 -6.18
C LYS A 107 7.64 -4.69 -6.30
N LYS A 108 6.47 -4.15 -6.59
CA LYS A 108 6.22 -2.70 -6.69
C LYS A 108 5.07 -2.34 -5.77
N LEU A 109 5.17 -1.18 -5.13
CA LEU A 109 4.13 -0.65 -4.26
C LEU A 109 3.75 0.75 -4.72
N ILE A 110 2.46 0.97 -4.93
CA ILE A 110 1.88 2.29 -5.22
C ILE A 110 0.98 2.65 -4.04
N LEU A 111 1.28 3.77 -3.41
CA LEU A 111 0.49 4.31 -2.30
C LEU A 111 -0.25 5.55 -2.78
N THR A 112 -1.52 5.65 -2.45
CA THR A 112 -2.32 6.84 -2.68
C THR A 112 -2.97 7.31 -1.38
N ASN A 113 -3.05 8.62 -1.18
CA ASN A 113 -3.71 9.21 -0.02
C ASN A 113 -4.18 10.63 -0.32
N ALA A 114 -5.19 11.08 0.40
CA ALA A 114 -5.55 12.49 0.46
C ALA A 114 -4.72 13.18 1.55
N ALA A 115 -4.32 14.42 1.32
CA ALA A 115 -3.60 15.24 2.29
C ALA A 115 -3.94 16.72 2.14
N GLY A 116 -3.79 17.48 3.22
CA GLY A 116 -3.82 18.96 3.16
C GLY A 116 -2.51 19.47 2.54
N GLY A 117 -2.61 20.42 1.61
CA GLY A 117 -1.46 21.09 1.02
C GLY A 117 -0.97 22.24 1.88
N LEU A 118 0.32 22.27 2.22
CA LEU A 118 0.97 23.42 2.87
C LEU A 118 1.48 24.43 1.84
N ASN A 119 1.81 23.97 0.63
CA ASN A 119 2.25 24.84 -0.45
C ASN A 119 1.05 25.62 -0.99
N THR A 120 1.12 26.96 -0.94
CA THR A 120 0.06 27.88 -1.36
C THR A 120 -0.22 27.86 -2.87
N ASP A 121 0.69 27.31 -3.67
CA ASP A 121 0.51 27.12 -5.11
C ASP A 121 -0.29 25.86 -5.47
N PHE A 122 -0.63 25.03 -4.48
CA PHE A 122 -1.44 23.84 -4.67
C PHE A 122 -2.92 24.15 -4.47
N ASN A 123 -3.76 23.53 -5.29
CA ASN A 123 -5.20 23.68 -5.21
C ASN A 123 -5.86 22.35 -4.83
N PRO A 124 -7.05 22.39 -4.20
CA PRO A 124 -7.85 21.18 -4.02
C PRO A 124 -8.05 20.45 -5.34
N GLY A 125 -7.77 19.15 -5.36
CA GLY A 125 -7.85 18.32 -6.56
C GLY A 125 -6.53 18.19 -7.33
N ASP A 126 -5.47 18.93 -6.98
CA ASP A 126 -4.14 18.71 -7.56
C ASP A 126 -3.61 17.32 -7.18
N PHE A 127 -2.96 16.65 -8.13
CA PHE A 127 -2.16 15.46 -7.87
C PHE A 127 -0.72 15.84 -7.53
N MET A 128 -0.20 15.30 -6.42
CA MET A 128 1.19 15.48 -6.03
C MET A 128 1.93 14.14 -6.04
N LEU A 129 2.99 14.06 -6.81
CA LEU A 129 3.94 12.96 -6.78
C LEU A 129 4.90 13.15 -5.60
N ILE A 130 4.84 12.22 -4.64
CA ILE A 130 5.70 12.28 -3.46
C ILE A 130 7.14 11.93 -3.88
N SER A 131 8.07 12.86 -3.64
CA SER A 131 9.51 12.67 -3.90
C SER A 131 10.26 12.15 -2.67
N ASP A 132 9.79 12.53 -1.48
CA ASP A 132 10.30 12.11 -0.18
C ASP A 132 9.24 12.35 0.90
N HIS A 133 9.50 11.94 2.15
CA HIS A 133 8.61 12.20 3.28
C HIS A 133 9.37 12.55 4.55
N ILE A 134 8.70 13.26 5.46
CA ILE A 134 9.19 13.59 6.79
C ILE A 134 8.32 12.84 7.80
N ALA A 135 8.90 11.89 8.52
CA ALA A 135 8.18 11.02 9.45
C ALA A 135 8.65 11.22 10.91
N THR A 136 8.52 12.43 11.43
CA THR A 136 9.02 12.79 12.77
C THR A 136 8.08 12.35 13.91
N ALA A 137 6.79 12.22 13.65
CA ALA A 137 5.77 11.95 14.66
C ALA A 137 5.23 10.51 14.63
N ILE A 138 5.68 9.67 13.72
CA ILE A 138 5.21 8.30 13.55
C ILE A 138 6.28 7.32 14.02
N PRO A 139 5.96 6.36 14.91
CA PRO A 139 6.92 5.35 15.34
C PRO A 139 7.32 4.46 14.15
N SER A 140 8.63 4.12 14.09
CA SER A 140 9.11 3.20 13.05
C SER A 140 8.66 1.76 13.33
N PRO A 141 8.12 1.04 12.35
CA PRO A 141 7.81 -0.39 12.49
C PRO A 141 9.07 -1.27 12.54
N LEU A 142 10.26 -0.68 12.38
CA LEU A 142 11.55 -1.36 12.44
C LEU A 142 12.17 -1.31 13.86
N ILE A 143 11.50 -0.71 14.84
CA ILE A 143 11.96 -0.73 16.23
C ILE A 143 11.81 -2.16 16.78
N GLY A 144 12.87 -2.65 17.43
CA GLY A 144 12.91 -3.99 18.00
C GLY A 144 13.87 -4.94 17.28
N ALA A 145 13.71 -6.24 17.49
CA ALA A 145 14.51 -7.26 16.82
C ALA A 145 14.20 -7.31 15.31
N ASN A 146 15.23 -7.55 14.50
CA ASN A 146 15.03 -7.75 13.08
C ASN A 146 14.20 -9.00 12.81
N ILE A 147 13.50 -8.99 11.67
CA ILE A 147 12.80 -10.15 11.11
C ILE A 147 13.52 -10.47 9.80
N ASP A 148 14.53 -11.34 9.88
CA ASP A 148 15.46 -11.59 8.78
C ASP A 148 14.75 -12.10 7.53
N GLU A 149 13.63 -12.80 7.69
CA GLU A 149 12.78 -13.27 6.59
C GLU A 149 12.12 -12.14 5.81
N LEU A 150 12.01 -10.94 6.38
CA LEU A 150 11.42 -9.76 5.73
C LEU A 150 12.49 -8.83 5.12
N GLY A 151 13.76 -9.01 5.47
CA GLY A 151 14.85 -8.24 4.90
C GLY A 151 15.92 -7.79 5.90
N GLU A 152 16.80 -6.95 5.41
CA GLU A 152 17.94 -6.45 6.16
C GLU A 152 17.54 -5.52 7.31
N ARG A 153 18.35 -5.55 8.39
CA ARG A 153 18.14 -4.67 9.56
C ARG A 153 18.21 -3.19 9.22
N PHE A 154 19.07 -2.82 8.27
CA PHE A 154 19.32 -1.45 7.85
C PHE A 154 19.12 -1.33 6.33
N PRO A 155 17.84 -1.27 5.86
CA PRO A 155 17.57 -1.09 4.44
C PRO A 155 18.10 0.27 3.97
N ASP A 156 18.60 0.30 2.74
CA ASP A 156 18.99 1.56 2.11
C ASP A 156 17.77 2.46 1.90
N MET A 157 17.78 3.63 2.55
CA MET A 157 16.72 4.63 2.50
C MET A 157 17.07 5.83 1.61
N SER A 158 18.18 5.77 0.83
CA SER A 158 18.63 6.87 -0.02
C SER A 158 17.64 7.20 -1.14
N GLU A 159 16.84 6.22 -1.55
CA GLU A 159 15.87 6.37 -2.63
C GLU A 159 14.57 5.60 -2.32
N VAL A 160 13.84 6.04 -1.30
CA VAL A 160 12.56 5.42 -0.88
C VAL A 160 11.51 5.48 -2.00
N TYR A 161 11.42 6.63 -2.65
CA TYR A 161 10.55 6.85 -3.82
C TYR A 161 11.40 6.80 -5.09
N ARG A 162 11.45 5.64 -5.72
CA ARG A 162 12.34 5.33 -6.83
C ARG A 162 12.26 6.37 -7.96
N ARG A 163 13.37 7.03 -8.27
CA ARG A 163 13.49 8.08 -9.30
C ARG A 163 12.92 7.61 -10.63
N ARG A 164 13.32 6.44 -11.10
CA ARG A 164 12.83 5.87 -12.36
C ARG A 164 11.31 5.71 -12.40
N MET A 165 10.69 5.31 -11.28
CA MET A 165 9.23 5.21 -11.19
C MET A 165 8.59 6.60 -11.26
N ARG A 166 9.16 7.58 -10.55
CA ARG A 166 8.67 8.97 -10.58
C ARG A 166 8.78 9.59 -11.98
N GLU A 167 9.90 9.38 -12.68
CA GLU A 167 10.09 9.83 -14.06
C GLU A 167 9.05 9.20 -15.01
N ASN A 168 8.80 7.90 -14.90
CA ASN A 168 7.76 7.23 -15.65
C ASN A 168 6.36 7.80 -15.38
N VAL A 169 6.04 8.10 -14.12
CA VAL A 169 4.74 8.72 -13.75
C VAL A 169 4.62 10.10 -14.37
N LYS A 170 5.67 10.93 -14.30
CA LYS A 170 5.68 12.27 -14.94
C LYS A 170 5.44 12.18 -16.44
N GLU A 171 6.19 11.32 -17.12
CA GLU A 171 6.04 11.11 -18.57
C GLU A 171 4.60 10.69 -18.95
N LYS A 172 4.00 9.82 -18.15
CA LYS A 172 2.62 9.39 -18.39
C LYS A 172 1.61 10.49 -18.10
N ALA A 173 1.81 11.25 -17.02
CA ALA A 173 0.97 12.39 -16.68
C ALA A 173 0.98 13.44 -17.80
N ASP A 174 2.16 13.77 -18.32
CA ASP A 174 2.32 14.71 -19.45
C ASP A 174 1.59 14.21 -20.70
N LYS A 175 1.73 12.93 -21.05
CA LYS A 175 1.03 12.33 -22.20
C LYS A 175 -0.50 12.34 -22.06
N LEU A 176 -1.00 12.29 -20.83
CA LEU A 176 -2.42 12.31 -20.52
C LEU A 176 -2.96 13.74 -20.26
N GLY A 177 -2.11 14.76 -20.31
CA GLY A 177 -2.48 16.15 -20.00
C GLY A 177 -2.81 16.36 -18.52
N ILE A 178 -2.34 15.48 -17.64
CA ILE A 178 -2.55 15.56 -16.18
C ILE A 178 -1.50 16.47 -15.58
N LYS A 179 -1.94 17.58 -14.98
CA LYS A 179 -1.04 18.47 -14.24
C LYS A 179 -0.60 17.78 -12.95
N LEU A 180 0.66 17.44 -12.87
CA LEU A 180 1.26 16.76 -11.74
C LEU A 180 2.17 17.74 -10.96
N ARG A 181 1.94 17.83 -9.65
CA ARG A 181 2.86 18.51 -8.72
C ARG A 181 3.92 17.52 -8.23
N GLU A 182 4.98 18.00 -7.64
CA GLU A 182 5.97 17.18 -6.96
C GLU A 182 6.35 17.83 -5.64
N GLY A 183 6.55 17.02 -4.60
CA GLY A 183 6.89 17.56 -3.28
C GLY A 183 7.20 16.50 -2.24
N VAL A 184 7.56 16.98 -1.05
CA VAL A 184 7.81 16.18 0.15
C VAL A 184 6.50 16.06 0.94
N TYR A 185 6.20 14.86 1.44
CA TYR A 185 5.02 14.56 2.26
C TYR A 185 5.34 14.63 3.75
#